data_6697e18f2574197a10a64ab0cbcfd4b1
#
_entry.id   6697e18f2574197a10a64ab0cbcfd4b1
#
_cell.length_a   1.000
_cell.length_b   1.000
_cell.length_c   1.000
_cell.angle_alpha   90.00
_cell.angle_beta   90.00
_cell.angle_gamma   90.00
#
_symmetry.space_group_name_H-M   'P 1'
#
loop_
_entity.id
_entity.type
_entity.pdbx_description
1 polymer ?
#
loop_
_entity_poly.entity_id
_entity_poly.type
_entity_poly.pdbx_seq_one_letter_code
_entity_poly.pdbx_strand_id
1 'polypeptide(L)'
;MLTFKPVAQRDLSRLRRYYKDCNYQLCEYSALVKLMWRGHLHPQYAEAAGCLIVKNCIDGKPCFDYPVPGPDGDEEAALCAIEDYCVEQGISLELSVVPKEKAAKLLERYPRFHLNNFRSWRDYIYEANDLREFPGRHYSGQRNHVNKFRKLYPEAQFRALGKDDLPLIERFWQDYTEVFEKTSQSARQELALAKTMLRLTGASWLYVGGMEYEGRLISIAMAERCGETLHVHIEKALYGYEGVYPATVQEFARCYAVDGVRYLNREDDAGDRGLRTSKLQYLPCKLAEKFCFDVKNELEDLDEIPTLKTERLTLSAFTDKDREAYNALCLDDERNK
;
A
#
# COMPACT_ATOMS: atom_id res chain seq x y z
N MET A 1 -26.18 -6.83 -12.44
CA MET A 1 -24.99 -7.63 -12.84
C MET A 1 -23.79 -6.71 -12.95
N LEU A 2 -22.69 -7.01 -12.21
CA LEU A 2 -21.45 -6.23 -12.27
C LEU A 2 -20.72 -6.47 -13.60
N THR A 3 -20.30 -5.38 -14.24
CA THR A 3 -19.47 -5.45 -15.45
C THR A 3 -18.13 -4.81 -15.18
N PHE A 4 -17.10 -5.64 -15.06
CA PHE A 4 -15.75 -5.19 -14.75
C PHE A 4 -14.99 -4.73 -16.00
N LYS A 5 -14.21 -3.64 -15.86
CA LYS A 5 -13.31 -3.09 -16.87
C LYS A 5 -11.88 -3.08 -16.36
N PRO A 6 -10.88 -3.50 -17.17
CA PRO A 6 -9.48 -3.39 -16.77
C PRO A 6 -9.09 -1.94 -16.46
N VAL A 7 -8.31 -1.75 -15.38
CA VAL A 7 -7.80 -0.42 -15.02
C VAL A 7 -6.74 0.02 -16.03
N ALA A 8 -6.95 1.20 -16.60
CA ALA A 8 -6.02 1.85 -17.52
C ALA A 8 -5.73 3.29 -17.07
N GLN A 9 -4.69 3.90 -17.61
CA GLN A 9 -4.29 5.28 -17.28
C GLN A 9 -5.44 6.28 -17.47
N ARG A 10 -6.28 6.10 -18.47
CA ARG A 10 -7.46 6.96 -18.74
C ARG A 10 -8.52 6.91 -17.63
N ASP A 11 -8.51 5.87 -16.81
CA ASP A 11 -9.51 5.64 -15.76
C ASP A 11 -9.12 6.27 -14.42
N LEU A 12 -7.87 6.73 -14.26
CA LEU A 12 -7.34 7.29 -13.02
C LEU A 12 -8.20 8.42 -12.45
N SER A 13 -8.67 9.35 -13.29
CA SER A 13 -9.54 10.45 -12.83
C SER A 13 -10.87 9.95 -12.27
N ARG A 14 -11.36 8.81 -12.78
CA ARG A 14 -12.59 8.16 -12.28
C ARG A 14 -12.34 7.49 -10.93
N LEU A 15 -11.30 6.67 -10.82
CA LEU A 15 -10.94 5.98 -9.57
C LEU A 15 -10.65 6.99 -8.46
N ARG A 16 -9.92 8.07 -8.78
CA ARG A 16 -9.58 9.11 -7.82
C ARG A 16 -10.79 9.84 -7.22
N ARG A 17 -11.92 9.89 -7.88
CA ARG A 17 -13.15 10.47 -7.30
C ARG A 17 -13.59 9.74 -6.02
N TYR A 18 -13.28 8.43 -5.93
CA TYR A 18 -13.55 7.63 -4.75
C TYR A 18 -12.41 7.67 -3.73
N TYR A 19 -11.16 7.60 -4.21
CA TYR A 19 -10.01 7.50 -3.33
C TYR A 19 -9.56 8.83 -2.71
N LYS A 20 -9.79 9.95 -3.37
CA LYS A 20 -9.27 11.27 -2.90
C LYS A 20 -9.71 11.66 -1.47
N ASP A 21 -10.89 11.21 -1.05
CA ASP A 21 -11.47 11.48 0.27
C ASP A 21 -11.47 10.22 1.17
N CYS A 22 -10.88 9.10 0.70
CA CYS A 22 -10.80 7.85 1.44
C CYS A 22 -9.74 7.95 2.55
N ASN A 23 -10.11 7.56 3.77
CA ASN A 23 -9.26 7.63 4.95
C ASN A 23 -8.89 6.25 5.53
N TYR A 24 -8.96 5.17 4.74
CA TYR A 24 -8.57 3.84 5.22
C TYR A 24 -7.06 3.72 5.48
N GLN A 25 -6.27 4.63 4.96
CA GLN A 25 -4.81 4.69 5.13
C GLN A 25 -4.05 3.47 4.58
N LEU A 26 -4.66 2.65 3.75
CA LEU A 26 -4.04 1.51 3.09
C LEU A 26 -3.64 1.90 1.67
N CYS A 27 -2.44 1.52 1.23
CA CYS A 27 -1.90 1.93 -0.07
C CYS A 27 -2.73 1.44 -1.25
N GLU A 28 -3.44 0.33 -1.11
CA GLU A 28 -4.33 -0.21 -2.13
C GLU A 28 -5.53 0.69 -2.43
N TYR A 29 -5.91 1.57 -1.50
CA TYR A 29 -6.97 2.56 -1.69
C TYR A 29 -6.45 3.85 -2.32
N SER A 30 -5.60 3.68 -3.33
CA SER A 30 -5.08 4.74 -4.16
C SER A 30 -5.21 4.40 -5.65
N ALA A 31 -5.46 5.39 -6.49
CA ALA A 31 -5.64 5.16 -7.92
C ALA A 31 -4.31 4.74 -8.58
N LEU A 32 -3.21 5.29 -8.09
CA LEU A 32 -1.90 5.04 -8.65
C LEU A 32 -1.44 3.61 -8.40
N VAL A 33 -1.67 3.04 -7.21
CA VAL A 33 -1.35 1.63 -6.90
C VAL A 33 -2.09 0.70 -7.85
N LYS A 34 -3.37 0.96 -8.16
CA LYS A 34 -4.12 0.14 -9.12
C LYS A 34 -3.50 0.15 -10.52
N LEU A 35 -2.99 1.31 -10.95
CA LEU A 35 -2.29 1.39 -12.23
C LEU A 35 -0.90 0.76 -12.17
N MET A 36 -0.15 0.98 -11.09
CA MET A 36 1.20 0.45 -10.91
C MET A 36 1.22 -1.08 -10.98
N TRP A 37 0.37 -1.73 -10.22
CA TRP A 37 0.33 -3.19 -10.10
C TRP A 37 -0.52 -3.90 -11.15
N ARG A 38 -0.98 -3.18 -12.20
CA ARG A 38 -1.85 -3.75 -13.24
C ARG A 38 -1.27 -4.96 -13.98
N GLY A 39 0.02 -5.04 -14.12
CA GLY A 39 0.69 -6.17 -14.77
C GLY A 39 0.84 -7.40 -13.89
N HIS A 40 0.56 -7.28 -12.60
CA HIS A 40 0.70 -8.36 -11.61
C HIS A 40 -0.66 -8.78 -11.03
N LEU A 41 -1.45 -7.80 -10.58
CA LEU A 41 -2.75 -8.05 -9.95
C LEU A 41 -3.92 -7.98 -10.93
N HIS A 42 -3.70 -7.56 -12.17
CA HIS A 42 -4.73 -7.42 -13.21
C HIS A 42 -6.01 -6.72 -12.73
N PRO A 43 -5.92 -5.56 -12.03
CA PRO A 43 -7.06 -4.92 -11.42
C PRO A 43 -8.10 -4.52 -12.47
N GLN A 44 -9.34 -4.82 -12.15
CA GLN A 44 -10.54 -4.43 -12.89
C GLN A 44 -11.44 -3.66 -11.94
N TYR A 45 -12.25 -2.75 -12.47
CA TYR A 45 -13.19 -1.99 -11.66
C TYR A 45 -14.60 -2.03 -12.22
N ALA A 46 -15.56 -1.92 -11.33
CA ALA A 46 -16.97 -1.68 -11.61
C ALA A 46 -17.51 -0.61 -10.65
N GLU A 47 -18.63 -0.01 -10.99
CA GLU A 47 -19.35 0.92 -10.11
C GLU A 47 -20.75 0.35 -9.87
N ALA A 48 -21.16 0.19 -8.62
CA ALA A 48 -22.49 -0.23 -8.22
C ALA A 48 -22.86 0.38 -6.87
N ALA A 49 -24.14 0.62 -6.65
CA ALA A 49 -24.67 1.23 -5.43
C ALA A 49 -23.91 2.50 -4.99
N GLY A 50 -23.42 3.30 -5.93
CA GLY A 50 -22.63 4.49 -5.65
C GLY A 50 -21.21 4.23 -5.13
N CYS A 51 -20.75 2.96 -5.13
CA CYS A 51 -19.43 2.56 -4.69
C CYS A 51 -18.53 2.16 -5.86
N LEU A 52 -17.21 2.35 -5.68
CA LEU A 52 -16.18 1.73 -6.50
C LEU A 52 -15.91 0.32 -5.99
N ILE A 53 -15.98 -0.65 -6.87
CA ILE A 53 -15.65 -2.05 -6.62
C ILE A 53 -14.43 -2.40 -7.46
N VAL A 54 -13.37 -2.87 -6.83
CA VAL A 54 -12.15 -3.31 -7.52
C VAL A 54 -12.00 -4.82 -7.34
N LYS A 55 -11.82 -5.50 -8.48
CA LYS A 55 -11.52 -6.94 -8.55
C LYS A 55 -10.07 -7.11 -9.01
N ASN A 56 -9.30 -7.86 -8.25
CA ASN A 56 -7.92 -8.23 -8.54
C ASN A 56 -7.84 -9.73 -8.88
N CYS A 57 -6.66 -10.16 -9.28
CA CYS A 57 -6.32 -11.56 -9.45
C CYS A 57 -5.00 -11.83 -8.72
N ILE A 58 -5.05 -12.58 -7.63
CA ILE A 58 -3.88 -12.99 -6.84
C ILE A 58 -3.71 -14.50 -7.00
N ASP A 59 -2.54 -14.92 -7.45
CA ASP A 59 -2.21 -16.33 -7.71
C ASP A 59 -3.27 -17.07 -8.58
N GLY A 60 -3.82 -16.35 -9.56
CA GLY A 60 -4.84 -16.88 -10.48
C GLY A 60 -6.26 -16.89 -9.91
N LYS A 61 -6.47 -16.45 -8.66
CA LYS A 61 -7.78 -16.39 -8.03
C LYS A 61 -8.34 -14.97 -8.06
N PRO A 62 -9.61 -14.77 -8.41
CA PRO A 62 -10.27 -13.48 -8.31
C PRO A 62 -10.50 -13.14 -6.84
N CYS A 63 -10.20 -11.90 -6.47
CA CYS A 63 -10.49 -11.34 -5.15
C CYS A 63 -10.90 -9.88 -5.27
N PHE A 64 -11.55 -9.34 -4.25
CA PHE A 64 -12.08 -7.98 -4.28
C PHE A 64 -11.48 -7.15 -3.14
N ASP A 65 -11.21 -5.86 -3.41
CA ASP A 65 -11.03 -4.91 -2.33
C ASP A 65 -12.38 -4.65 -1.63
N TYR A 66 -12.36 -4.22 -0.39
CA TYR A 66 -13.57 -3.73 0.26
C TYR A 66 -14.10 -2.52 -0.54
N PRO A 67 -15.42 -2.42 -0.83
CA PRO A 67 -15.99 -1.35 -1.65
C PRO A 67 -15.69 0.05 -1.10
N VAL A 68 -15.41 1.01 -1.98
CA VAL A 68 -15.17 2.40 -1.59
C VAL A 68 -16.37 3.25 -1.95
N PRO A 69 -17.10 3.80 -0.96
CA PRO A 69 -18.28 4.60 -1.25
C PRO A 69 -17.92 5.96 -1.85
N GLY A 70 -18.71 6.39 -2.83
CA GLY A 70 -18.82 7.80 -3.20
C GLY A 70 -19.71 8.55 -2.21
N PRO A 71 -20.06 9.82 -2.49
CA PRO A 71 -20.87 10.65 -1.58
C PRO A 71 -22.19 9.99 -1.16
N ASP A 72 -22.85 9.29 -2.05
CA ASP A 72 -24.13 8.60 -1.83
C ASP A 72 -23.99 7.09 -1.94
N GLY A 73 -22.79 6.56 -1.64
CA GLY A 73 -22.48 5.14 -1.79
C GLY A 73 -23.01 4.29 -0.64
N ASP A 74 -23.67 3.17 -1.00
CA ASP A 74 -24.13 2.13 -0.09
C ASP A 74 -23.19 0.92 -0.14
N GLU A 75 -22.33 0.81 0.87
CA GLU A 75 -21.34 -0.27 0.98
C GLU A 75 -22.01 -1.64 1.10
N GLU A 76 -23.16 -1.72 1.79
CA GLU A 76 -23.89 -2.97 2.01
C GLU A 76 -24.49 -3.49 0.70
N ALA A 77 -25.14 -2.61 -0.07
CA ALA A 77 -25.65 -2.94 -1.38
C ALA A 77 -24.51 -3.27 -2.37
N ALA A 78 -23.33 -2.66 -2.22
CA ALA A 78 -22.16 -2.98 -3.03
C ALA A 78 -21.61 -4.38 -2.70
N LEU A 79 -21.58 -4.77 -1.42
CA LEU A 79 -21.19 -6.12 -0.99
C LEU A 79 -22.19 -7.17 -1.55
N CYS A 80 -23.49 -6.93 -1.45
CA CYS A 80 -24.49 -7.81 -2.07
C CYS A 80 -24.27 -7.97 -3.58
N ALA A 81 -23.93 -6.89 -4.27
CA ALA A 81 -23.64 -6.97 -5.72
C ALA A 81 -22.38 -7.79 -6.03
N ILE A 82 -21.38 -7.79 -5.15
CA ILE A 82 -20.18 -8.65 -5.28
C ILE A 82 -20.59 -10.12 -5.03
N GLU A 83 -21.39 -10.39 -4.01
CA GLU A 83 -21.90 -11.74 -3.70
C GLU A 83 -22.68 -12.32 -4.87
N ASP A 84 -23.66 -11.56 -5.40
CA ASP A 84 -24.42 -11.95 -6.59
C ASP A 84 -23.52 -12.27 -7.78
N TYR A 85 -22.50 -11.40 -8.01
CA TYR A 85 -21.53 -11.64 -9.07
C TYR A 85 -20.72 -12.94 -8.83
N CYS A 86 -20.30 -13.21 -7.59
CA CYS A 86 -19.59 -14.45 -7.27
C CYS A 86 -20.45 -15.68 -7.55
N VAL A 87 -21.74 -15.66 -7.17
CA VAL A 87 -22.70 -16.74 -7.45
C VAL A 87 -22.88 -16.92 -8.96
N GLU A 88 -23.09 -15.84 -9.70
CA GLU A 88 -23.28 -15.89 -11.17
C GLU A 88 -22.04 -16.45 -11.89
N GLN A 89 -20.84 -16.15 -11.40
CA GLN A 89 -19.59 -16.62 -11.99
C GLN A 89 -19.13 -17.99 -11.46
N GLY A 90 -19.82 -18.54 -10.45
CA GLY A 90 -19.41 -19.79 -9.81
C GLY A 90 -18.04 -19.70 -9.10
N ILE A 91 -17.73 -18.56 -8.50
CA ILE A 91 -16.48 -18.32 -7.78
C ILE A 91 -16.74 -18.05 -6.30
N SER A 92 -15.79 -18.42 -5.44
CA SER A 92 -15.85 -18.07 -4.02
C SER A 92 -15.64 -16.58 -3.81
N LEU A 93 -16.28 -16.02 -2.78
CA LEU A 93 -16.08 -14.65 -2.36
C LEU A 93 -14.77 -14.54 -1.56
N GLU A 94 -13.82 -13.77 -2.08
CA GLU A 94 -12.60 -13.41 -1.38
C GLU A 94 -12.45 -11.88 -1.34
N LEU A 95 -12.38 -11.31 -0.13
CA LEU A 95 -12.07 -9.90 0.07
C LEU A 95 -10.60 -9.81 0.49
N SER A 96 -9.71 -9.34 -0.37
CA SER A 96 -8.26 -9.38 -0.19
C SER A 96 -7.69 -8.21 0.61
N VAL A 97 -8.37 -7.08 0.62
CA VAL A 97 -7.95 -5.88 1.35
C VAL A 97 -9.15 -5.28 2.05
N VAL A 98 -9.29 -5.60 3.34
CA VAL A 98 -10.35 -5.07 4.18
C VAL A 98 -9.72 -4.19 5.25
N PRO A 99 -10.13 -2.90 5.37
CA PRO A 99 -9.69 -2.03 6.44
C PRO A 99 -10.14 -2.56 7.81
N LYS A 100 -9.34 -2.34 8.85
CA LYS A 100 -9.63 -2.82 10.22
C LYS A 100 -11.03 -2.42 10.71
N GLU A 101 -11.40 -1.17 10.47
CA GLU A 101 -12.70 -0.62 10.86
C GLU A 101 -13.91 -1.27 10.16
N LYS A 102 -13.67 -1.97 9.05
CA LYS A 102 -14.71 -2.71 8.31
C LYS A 102 -14.72 -4.21 8.65
N ALA A 103 -13.62 -4.72 9.18
CA ALA A 103 -13.48 -6.16 9.47
C ALA A 103 -14.57 -6.66 10.45
N ALA A 104 -14.87 -5.91 11.52
CA ALA A 104 -15.86 -6.32 12.50
C ALA A 104 -17.25 -6.57 11.90
N LYS A 105 -17.68 -5.71 10.96
CA LYS A 105 -18.97 -5.88 10.26
C LYS A 105 -18.99 -7.13 9.40
N LEU A 106 -17.88 -7.47 8.76
CA LEU A 106 -17.79 -8.68 7.95
C LEU A 106 -17.77 -9.96 8.78
N LEU A 107 -17.22 -9.92 10.00
CA LEU A 107 -17.29 -11.03 10.93
C LEU A 107 -18.74 -11.36 11.34
N GLU A 108 -19.59 -10.34 11.46
CA GLU A 108 -21.03 -10.51 11.76
C GLU A 108 -21.82 -10.98 10.52
N ARG A 109 -21.42 -10.49 9.32
CA ARG A 109 -22.10 -10.79 8.07
C ARG A 109 -21.90 -12.24 7.61
N TYR A 110 -20.64 -12.73 7.68
CA TYR A 110 -20.29 -14.04 7.15
C TYR A 110 -20.12 -15.05 8.28
N PRO A 111 -20.96 -16.09 8.34
CA PRO A 111 -20.88 -17.10 9.42
C PRO A 111 -19.69 -18.05 9.25
N ARG A 112 -19.18 -18.23 8.01
CA ARG A 112 -18.08 -19.14 7.69
C ARG A 112 -17.07 -18.45 6.80
N PHE A 113 -15.82 -18.32 7.26
CA PHE A 113 -14.75 -17.67 6.53
C PHE A 113 -13.38 -18.08 7.08
N HIS A 114 -12.32 -17.90 6.28
CA HIS A 114 -10.96 -17.84 6.76
C HIS A 114 -10.52 -16.39 6.81
N LEU A 115 -9.92 -15.98 7.94
CA LEU A 115 -9.42 -14.64 8.15
C LEU A 115 -7.89 -14.67 8.22
N ASN A 116 -7.24 -13.85 7.41
CA ASN A 116 -5.81 -13.65 7.43
C ASN A 116 -5.46 -12.18 7.64
N ASN A 117 -4.35 -11.93 8.34
CA ASN A 117 -3.79 -10.61 8.56
C ASN A 117 -2.26 -10.72 8.53
N PHE A 118 -1.71 -10.65 7.34
CA PHE A 118 -0.28 -10.88 7.11
C PHE A 118 0.55 -9.68 7.58
N ARG A 119 1.47 -9.91 8.53
CA ARG A 119 2.39 -8.87 9.03
C ARG A 119 3.18 -8.19 7.91
N SER A 120 3.58 -8.94 6.89
CA SER A 120 4.33 -8.44 5.73
C SER A 120 3.56 -7.49 4.82
N TRP A 121 2.24 -7.45 4.93
CA TRP A 121 1.35 -6.60 4.13
C TRP A 121 0.90 -5.34 4.86
N ARG A 122 1.24 -5.16 6.15
CA ARG A 122 0.84 -3.99 6.92
C ARG A 122 1.60 -2.77 6.47
N ASP A 123 0.88 -1.68 6.20
CA ASP A 123 1.49 -0.42 5.81
C ASP A 123 2.07 0.32 7.01
N TYR A 124 3.24 0.91 6.79
CA TYR A 124 3.93 1.74 7.76
C TYR A 124 3.41 3.18 7.69
N ILE A 125 2.70 3.59 8.73
CA ILE A 125 2.10 4.93 8.87
C ILE A 125 2.94 5.77 9.81
N TYR A 126 3.21 6.99 9.41
CA TYR A 126 4.01 7.96 10.16
C TYR A 126 3.23 9.26 10.35
N GLU A 127 3.40 9.91 11.50
CA GLU A 127 2.94 11.27 11.68
C GLU A 127 3.71 12.20 10.73
N ALA A 128 3.00 13.05 10.01
CA ALA A 128 3.63 13.98 9.05
C ALA A 128 4.66 14.89 9.72
N ASN A 129 4.35 15.36 10.93
CA ASN A 129 5.26 16.21 11.70
C ASN A 129 6.55 15.50 12.05
N ASP A 130 6.48 14.21 12.38
CA ASP A 130 7.67 13.43 12.75
C ASP A 130 8.64 13.30 11.58
N LEU A 131 8.16 13.05 10.38
CA LEU A 131 9.02 12.96 9.20
C LEU A 131 9.52 14.34 8.72
N ARG A 132 8.75 15.42 8.94
CA ARG A 132 9.20 16.77 8.63
C ARG A 132 10.33 17.24 9.52
N GLU A 133 10.24 16.95 10.83
CA GLU A 133 11.11 17.60 11.83
C GLU A 133 12.11 16.63 12.50
N PHE A 134 11.85 15.32 12.47
CA PHE A 134 12.59 14.31 13.23
C PHE A 134 12.76 14.75 14.70
N PRO A 135 11.65 14.98 15.45
CA PRO A 135 11.71 15.62 16.76
C PRO A 135 12.23 14.67 17.85
N GLY A 136 12.74 15.25 18.94
CA GLY A 136 13.10 14.51 20.13
C GLY A 136 14.37 13.65 20.00
N ARG A 137 14.73 12.95 21.09
CA ARG A 137 15.97 12.17 21.20
C ARG A 137 15.95 10.90 20.30
N HIS A 138 14.79 10.26 20.13
CA HIS A 138 14.66 9.02 19.37
C HIS A 138 14.93 9.20 17.87
N TYR A 139 14.76 10.40 17.32
CA TYR A 139 15.14 10.72 15.95
C TYR A 139 16.57 11.27 15.79
N SER A 140 17.40 11.20 16.84
CA SER A 140 18.79 11.70 16.75
C SER A 140 19.60 11.04 15.64
N GLY A 141 19.40 9.73 15.41
CA GLY A 141 20.03 8.99 14.31
C GLY A 141 19.68 9.57 12.94
N GLN A 142 18.40 9.82 12.69
CA GLN A 142 17.91 10.38 11.41
C GLN A 142 18.47 11.81 11.21
N ARG A 143 18.43 12.66 12.25
CA ARG A 143 19.03 14.00 12.17
C ARG A 143 20.53 13.95 11.92
N ASN A 144 21.25 13.01 12.52
CA ASN A 144 22.68 12.84 12.28
C ASN A 144 22.98 12.49 10.83
N HIS A 145 22.18 11.58 10.22
CA HIS A 145 22.31 11.25 8.81
C HIS A 145 22.00 12.45 7.90
N VAL A 146 20.95 13.20 8.18
CA VAL A 146 20.61 14.43 7.43
C VAL A 146 21.69 15.49 7.57
N ASN A 147 22.21 15.73 8.78
CA ASN A 147 23.27 16.70 9.01
C ASN A 147 24.58 16.28 8.31
N LYS A 148 24.89 14.99 8.33
CA LYS A 148 26.04 14.45 7.60
C LYS A 148 25.89 14.65 6.09
N PHE A 149 24.69 14.35 5.54
CA PHE A 149 24.38 14.60 4.13
C PHE A 149 24.60 16.08 3.74
N ARG A 150 24.01 17.00 4.51
CA ARG A 150 24.16 18.45 4.24
C ARG A 150 25.61 18.94 4.35
N LYS A 151 26.41 18.30 5.23
CA LYS A 151 27.84 18.62 5.33
C LYS A 151 28.66 18.10 4.16
N LEU A 152 28.35 16.89 3.67
CA LEU A 152 29.06 16.26 2.56
C LEU A 152 28.66 16.84 1.19
N TYR A 153 27.39 17.24 1.07
CA TYR A 153 26.80 17.72 -0.19
C TYR A 153 26.10 19.07 0.05
N PRO A 154 26.86 20.16 0.36
CA PRO A 154 26.27 21.44 0.74
C PRO A 154 25.45 22.10 -0.36
N GLU A 155 25.72 21.77 -1.63
CA GLU A 155 25.02 22.31 -2.79
C GLU A 155 23.81 21.47 -3.19
N ALA A 156 23.59 20.33 -2.53
CA ALA A 156 22.42 19.49 -2.81
C ALA A 156 21.14 20.20 -2.35
N GLN A 157 20.12 20.25 -3.23
CA GLN A 157 18.86 20.91 -2.99
C GLN A 157 17.71 19.97 -3.31
N PHE A 158 16.65 20.06 -2.51
CA PHE A 158 15.40 19.38 -2.81
C PHE A 158 14.62 20.20 -3.85
N ARG A 159 14.12 19.51 -4.88
CA ARG A 159 13.28 20.12 -5.90
C ARG A 159 11.93 19.40 -6.00
N ALA A 160 10.85 20.16 -6.04
CA ALA A 160 9.58 19.70 -6.60
C ALA A 160 9.75 19.55 -8.12
N LEU A 161 9.31 18.41 -8.66
CA LEU A 161 9.55 18.03 -10.05
C LEU A 161 8.23 18.02 -10.83
N GLY A 162 8.29 18.58 -12.05
CA GLY A 162 7.15 18.70 -12.95
C GLY A 162 7.44 18.13 -14.36
N LYS A 163 6.59 18.48 -15.31
CA LYS A 163 6.74 18.01 -16.71
C LYS A 163 8.05 18.42 -17.35
N ASP A 164 8.54 19.60 -17.02
CA ASP A 164 9.78 20.13 -17.60
C ASP A 164 11.02 19.40 -17.10
N ASP A 165 10.89 18.67 -15.96
CA ASP A 165 11.95 17.89 -15.36
C ASP A 165 11.99 16.44 -15.86
N LEU A 166 11.11 16.02 -16.79
CA LEU A 166 11.08 14.66 -17.32
C LEU A 166 12.46 14.16 -17.81
N PRO A 167 13.27 14.93 -18.54
CA PRO A 167 14.59 14.47 -18.95
C PRO A 167 15.53 14.18 -17.76
N LEU A 168 15.42 14.98 -16.68
CA LEU A 168 16.19 14.79 -15.47
C LEU A 168 15.76 13.52 -14.71
N ILE A 169 14.45 13.29 -14.64
CA ILE A 169 13.85 12.09 -14.02
C ILE A 169 14.22 10.84 -14.83
N GLU A 170 14.15 10.89 -16.17
CA GLU A 170 14.53 9.77 -17.04
C GLU A 170 15.99 9.39 -16.86
N ARG A 171 16.88 10.39 -16.77
CA ARG A 171 18.29 10.16 -16.49
C ARG A 171 18.51 9.50 -15.14
N PHE A 172 17.82 9.97 -14.08
CA PHE A 172 17.88 9.31 -12.77
C PHE A 172 17.54 7.82 -12.85
N TRP A 173 16.48 7.46 -13.58
CA TRP A 173 16.07 6.06 -13.73
C TRP A 173 17.06 5.24 -14.56
N GLN A 174 17.73 5.84 -15.55
CA GLN A 174 18.82 5.18 -16.28
C GLN A 174 19.99 4.87 -15.34
N ASP A 175 20.48 5.87 -14.62
CA ASP A 175 21.57 5.74 -13.66
C ASP A 175 21.23 4.71 -12.56
N TYR A 176 19.99 4.73 -12.04
CA TYR A 176 19.51 3.79 -11.01
C TYR A 176 19.49 2.35 -11.55
N THR A 177 18.99 2.18 -12.77
CA THR A 177 18.85 0.86 -13.40
C THR A 177 20.20 0.21 -13.70
N GLU A 178 21.19 0.97 -14.20
CA GLU A 178 22.53 0.44 -14.50
C GLU A 178 23.17 -0.26 -13.30
N VAL A 179 22.89 0.21 -12.09
CA VAL A 179 23.41 -0.36 -10.85
C VAL A 179 22.57 -1.56 -10.38
N PHE A 180 21.24 -1.51 -10.53
CA PHE A 180 20.30 -2.47 -9.91
C PHE A 180 19.77 -3.54 -10.85
N GLU A 181 19.79 -3.37 -12.18
CA GLU A 181 19.29 -4.39 -13.15
C GLU A 181 19.99 -5.76 -13.02
N LYS A 182 21.20 -5.75 -12.48
CA LYS A 182 22.01 -6.96 -12.34
C LYS A 182 21.61 -7.83 -11.13
N THR A 183 20.69 -7.38 -10.27
CA THR A 183 20.52 -7.96 -8.93
C THR A 183 19.21 -8.71 -8.67
N SER A 184 18.07 -8.38 -9.30
CA SER A 184 16.83 -9.17 -9.06
C SER A 184 15.69 -8.92 -10.06
N GLN A 185 14.75 -9.89 -10.11
CA GLN A 185 13.51 -9.80 -10.89
C GLN A 185 12.59 -8.67 -10.38
N SER A 186 12.59 -8.39 -9.09
CA SER A 186 11.79 -7.31 -8.48
C SER A 186 12.26 -5.93 -8.94
N ALA A 187 13.58 -5.71 -9.12
CA ALA A 187 14.11 -4.45 -9.64
C ALA A 187 13.60 -4.13 -11.06
N ARG A 188 13.45 -5.16 -11.91
CA ARG A 188 12.88 -4.99 -13.26
C ARG A 188 11.40 -4.62 -13.23
N GLN A 189 10.64 -5.17 -12.30
CA GLN A 189 9.23 -4.82 -12.09
C GLN A 189 9.09 -3.39 -11.61
N GLU A 190 9.87 -2.97 -10.61
CA GLU A 190 9.89 -1.58 -10.12
C GLU A 190 10.23 -0.58 -11.23
N LEU A 191 11.17 -0.91 -12.12
CA LEU A 191 11.50 -0.05 -13.26
C LEU A 191 10.33 0.12 -14.23
N ALA A 192 9.59 -0.96 -14.52
CA ALA A 192 8.40 -0.89 -15.36
C ALA A 192 7.31 -0.01 -14.72
N LEU A 193 7.17 -0.07 -13.39
CA LEU A 193 6.27 0.78 -12.61
C LEU A 193 6.70 2.24 -12.68
N ALA A 194 8.00 2.51 -12.47
CA ALA A 194 8.56 3.85 -12.58
C ALA A 194 8.28 4.49 -13.94
N LYS A 195 8.51 3.76 -15.04
CA LYS A 195 8.20 4.23 -16.40
C LYS A 195 6.72 4.56 -16.60
N THR A 196 5.82 3.85 -15.93
CA THR A 196 4.39 4.19 -15.94
C THR A 196 4.12 5.50 -15.22
N MET A 197 4.77 5.72 -14.08
CA MET A 197 4.63 6.95 -13.28
C MET A 197 5.21 8.17 -13.99
N LEU A 198 6.31 8.04 -14.73
CA LEU A 198 6.90 9.11 -15.51
C LEU A 198 5.87 9.78 -16.44
N ARG A 199 5.00 8.99 -17.06
CA ARG A 199 3.96 9.51 -17.97
C ARG A 199 2.90 10.36 -17.24
N LEU A 200 2.81 10.25 -15.92
CA LEU A 200 1.87 10.99 -15.08
C LEU A 200 2.51 12.21 -14.42
N THR A 201 3.85 12.38 -14.52
CA THR A 201 4.55 13.52 -13.94
C THR A 201 3.97 14.83 -14.50
N GLY A 202 3.67 15.76 -13.59
CA GLY A 202 2.98 17.01 -13.88
C GLY A 202 1.46 16.93 -13.81
N ALA A 203 0.87 15.78 -13.50
CA ALA A 203 -0.51 15.75 -13.03
C ALA A 203 -0.60 16.44 -11.66
N SER A 204 -1.59 17.32 -11.47
CA SER A 204 -1.72 18.18 -10.26
C SER A 204 -1.91 17.41 -8.96
N TRP A 205 -2.18 16.14 -9.03
CA TRP A 205 -2.41 15.25 -7.90
C TRP A 205 -1.27 14.27 -7.62
N LEU A 206 -0.26 14.23 -8.49
CA LEU A 206 0.95 13.45 -8.30
C LEU A 206 2.05 14.37 -7.78
N TYR A 207 2.51 14.08 -6.59
CA TYR A 207 3.60 14.79 -5.93
C TYR A 207 4.91 14.09 -6.27
N VAL A 208 5.81 14.78 -6.94
CA VAL A 208 7.12 14.26 -7.34
C VAL A 208 8.18 15.22 -6.87
N GLY A 209 9.23 14.70 -6.24
CA GLY A 209 10.36 15.51 -5.81
C GLY A 209 11.59 14.67 -5.56
N GLY A 210 12.75 15.31 -5.46
CA GLY A 210 14.00 14.61 -5.22
C GLY A 210 15.13 15.56 -4.88
N MET A 211 16.24 14.99 -4.44
CA MET A 211 17.49 15.73 -4.21
C MET A 211 18.25 15.87 -5.51
N GLU A 212 18.57 17.09 -5.88
CA GLU A 212 19.47 17.42 -6.97
C GLU A 212 20.84 17.83 -6.44
N TYR A 213 21.87 17.30 -7.05
CA TYR A 213 23.28 17.64 -6.77
C TYR A 213 24.07 17.63 -8.07
N GLU A 214 24.84 18.70 -8.30
CA GLU A 214 25.66 18.88 -9.52
C GLU A 214 24.87 18.65 -10.84
N GLY A 215 23.64 19.19 -10.89
CA GLY A 215 22.79 19.13 -12.09
C GLY A 215 22.18 17.74 -12.39
N ARG A 216 22.18 16.83 -11.43
CA ARG A 216 21.55 15.51 -11.55
C ARG A 216 20.68 15.16 -10.33
N LEU A 217 19.62 14.42 -10.52
CA LEU A 217 18.89 13.83 -9.40
C LEU A 217 19.69 12.69 -8.80
N ILE A 218 19.87 12.74 -7.47
CA ILE A 218 20.51 11.69 -6.69
C ILE A 218 19.49 10.90 -5.86
N SER A 219 18.26 11.40 -5.76
CA SER A 219 17.11 10.67 -5.23
C SER A 219 15.82 11.14 -5.85
N ILE A 220 14.78 10.33 -5.74
CA ILE A 220 13.41 10.66 -6.15
C ILE A 220 12.40 10.03 -5.20
N ALA A 221 11.32 10.76 -4.93
CA ALA A 221 10.12 10.24 -4.27
C ALA A 221 8.88 10.65 -5.05
N MET A 222 7.87 9.77 -5.06
CA MET A 222 6.59 10.00 -5.73
C MET A 222 5.44 9.58 -4.80
N ALA A 223 4.41 10.42 -4.71
CA ALA A 223 3.27 10.18 -3.84
C ALA A 223 1.96 10.69 -4.45
N GLU A 224 0.83 10.16 -3.95
CA GLU A 224 -0.48 10.76 -4.11
C GLU A 224 -1.15 10.96 -2.75
N ARG A 225 -2.10 11.90 -2.68
CA ARG A 225 -2.86 12.16 -1.46
C ARG A 225 -4.24 11.53 -1.54
N CYS A 226 -4.61 10.77 -0.48
CA CYS A 226 -5.95 10.27 -0.23
C CYS A 226 -6.37 10.70 1.19
N GLY A 227 -7.43 11.47 1.30
CA GLY A 227 -7.86 12.05 2.58
C GLY A 227 -6.76 12.86 3.28
N GLU A 228 -6.44 12.48 4.50
CA GLU A 228 -5.39 13.10 5.33
C GLU A 228 -4.02 12.42 5.17
N THR A 229 -3.90 11.42 4.29
CA THR A 229 -2.70 10.60 4.13
C THR A 229 -2.02 10.85 2.79
N LEU A 230 -0.72 11.07 2.81
CA LEU A 230 0.16 11.09 1.64
C LEU A 230 0.77 9.70 1.47
N HIS A 231 0.38 9.00 0.41
CA HIS A 231 0.87 7.66 0.08
C HIS A 231 2.13 7.77 -0.78
N VAL A 232 3.27 7.40 -0.22
CA VAL A 232 4.58 7.44 -0.88
C VAL A 232 4.83 6.11 -1.56
N HIS A 233 4.60 6.05 -2.86
CA HIS A 233 4.67 4.83 -3.67
C HIS A 233 6.09 4.51 -4.13
N ILE A 234 6.89 5.52 -4.38
CA ILE A 234 8.29 5.38 -4.79
C ILE A 234 9.16 6.27 -3.94
N GLU A 235 10.28 5.70 -3.48
CA GLU A 235 11.34 6.40 -2.79
C GLU A 235 12.65 5.68 -3.12
N LYS A 236 13.47 6.28 -3.97
CA LYS A 236 14.72 5.70 -4.47
C LYS A 236 15.85 6.73 -4.42
N ALA A 237 17.07 6.23 -4.20
CA ALA A 237 18.27 7.04 -4.25
C ALA A 237 19.41 6.31 -4.94
N LEU A 238 20.30 7.06 -5.59
CA LEU A 238 21.52 6.53 -6.17
C LEU A 238 22.48 6.10 -5.06
N TYR A 239 23.25 5.06 -5.32
CA TYR A 239 24.27 4.59 -4.42
C TYR A 239 25.44 5.59 -4.28
N GLY A 240 26.06 5.64 -3.12
CA GLY A 240 27.27 6.47 -2.86
C GLY A 240 26.99 7.82 -2.22
N TYR A 241 25.72 8.24 -2.06
CA TYR A 241 25.37 9.51 -1.40
C TYR A 241 24.89 9.24 0.02
N GLU A 242 25.82 9.30 0.96
CA GLU A 242 25.55 9.00 2.38
C GLU A 242 24.52 9.97 2.99
N GLY A 243 23.45 9.42 3.59
CA GLY A 243 22.40 10.20 4.23
C GLY A 243 21.34 10.76 3.28
N VAL A 244 21.39 10.47 1.97
CA VAL A 244 20.45 10.97 0.98
C VAL A 244 19.00 10.50 1.25
N TYR A 245 18.80 9.24 1.68
CA TYR A 245 17.45 8.73 1.98
C TYR A 245 16.75 9.53 3.09
N PRO A 246 17.29 9.66 4.32
CA PRO A 246 16.65 10.48 5.35
C PRO A 246 16.54 11.97 4.98
N ALA A 247 17.47 12.51 4.20
CA ALA A 247 17.35 13.88 3.69
C ALA A 247 16.16 13.99 2.72
N THR A 248 15.99 13.04 1.80
CA THR A 248 14.84 13.00 0.88
C THR A 248 13.52 12.85 1.61
N VAL A 249 13.43 11.92 2.58
CA VAL A 249 12.22 11.73 3.41
C VAL A 249 11.83 13.03 4.09
N GLN A 250 12.79 13.70 4.72
CA GLN A 250 12.52 14.96 5.45
C GLN A 250 12.06 16.07 4.51
N GLU A 251 12.80 16.33 3.44
CA GLU A 251 12.48 17.43 2.54
C GLU A 251 11.21 17.16 1.73
N PHE A 252 10.95 15.91 1.34
CA PHE A 252 9.70 15.52 0.69
C PHE A 252 8.50 15.74 1.62
N ALA A 253 8.62 15.35 2.89
CA ALA A 253 7.58 15.58 3.89
C ALA A 253 7.37 17.09 4.15
N ARG A 254 8.43 17.89 4.20
CA ARG A 254 8.35 19.36 4.34
C ARG A 254 7.64 20.02 3.17
N CYS A 255 7.91 19.54 1.96
CA CYS A 255 7.33 20.08 0.75
C CYS A 255 5.85 19.71 0.58
N TYR A 256 5.48 18.44 0.85
CA TYR A 256 4.19 17.90 0.44
C TYR A 256 3.28 17.42 1.57
N ALA A 257 3.81 17.16 2.77
CA ALA A 257 2.99 16.79 3.90
C ALA A 257 2.52 18.03 4.68
N VAL A 258 1.77 18.88 3.99
CA VAL A 258 1.23 20.18 4.46
C VAL A 258 -0.29 20.25 4.21
N ASP A 259 -0.93 21.33 4.51
CA ASP A 259 -2.33 21.63 4.14
C ASP A 259 -3.33 20.52 4.50
N GLY A 260 -3.29 20.04 5.76
CA GLY A 260 -4.19 19.00 6.27
C GLY A 260 -3.73 17.58 6.01
N VAL A 261 -2.51 17.35 5.49
CA VAL A 261 -1.87 16.04 5.53
C VAL A 261 -1.39 15.76 6.95
N ARG A 262 -1.93 14.72 7.58
CA ARG A 262 -1.56 14.30 8.93
C ARG A 262 -0.62 13.12 8.93
N TYR A 263 -0.72 12.25 7.93
CA TYR A 263 0.00 10.99 7.88
C TYR A 263 0.76 10.83 6.56
N LEU A 264 1.89 10.11 6.64
CA LEU A 264 2.52 9.51 5.48
C LEU A 264 2.39 7.99 5.58
N ASN A 265 1.92 7.38 4.51
CA ASN A 265 1.99 5.93 4.32
C ASN A 265 3.17 5.63 3.39
N ARG A 266 4.13 4.82 3.85
CA ARG A 266 5.28 4.39 3.05
C ARG A 266 5.17 2.91 2.67
N GLU A 267 3.93 2.41 2.51
CA GLU A 267 3.57 1.06 2.12
C GLU A 267 4.12 -0.03 3.05
N ASP A 268 3.96 -1.29 2.68
CA ASP A 268 4.39 -2.45 3.46
C ASP A 268 5.86 -2.81 3.23
N ASP A 269 6.33 -3.89 3.86
CA ASP A 269 7.71 -4.40 3.72
C ASP A 269 7.81 -5.64 2.82
N ALA A 270 6.71 -6.14 2.27
CA ALA A 270 6.63 -7.33 1.42
C ALA A 270 7.41 -8.55 1.98
N GLY A 271 7.64 -8.61 3.30
CA GLY A 271 8.42 -9.64 3.96
C GLY A 271 9.95 -9.45 3.90
N ASP A 272 10.45 -8.39 3.26
CA ASP A 272 11.88 -8.09 3.21
C ASP A 272 12.38 -7.54 4.55
N ARG A 273 13.38 -8.21 5.13
CA ARG A 273 13.94 -7.83 6.45
C ARG A 273 14.70 -6.51 6.43
N GLY A 274 15.38 -6.22 5.34
CA GLY A 274 16.14 -4.96 5.19
C GLY A 274 15.19 -3.77 5.10
N LEU A 275 14.15 -3.91 4.26
CA LEU A 275 13.10 -2.90 4.11
C LEU A 275 12.35 -2.69 5.43
N ARG A 276 12.00 -3.78 6.14
CA ARG A 276 11.40 -3.72 7.49
C ARG A 276 12.25 -2.93 8.45
N THR A 277 13.53 -3.27 8.57
CA THR A 277 14.47 -2.57 9.46
C THR A 277 14.54 -1.09 9.10
N SER A 278 14.69 -0.76 7.82
CA SER A 278 14.73 0.61 7.34
C SER A 278 13.47 1.40 7.72
N LYS A 279 12.28 0.82 7.48
CA LYS A 279 11.00 1.48 7.79
C LYS A 279 10.81 1.70 9.30
N LEU A 280 11.15 0.70 10.13
CA LEU A 280 11.05 0.81 11.60
C LEU A 280 11.97 1.89 12.20
N GLN A 281 13.10 2.18 11.57
CA GLN A 281 14.00 3.25 12.02
C GLN A 281 13.38 4.66 11.98
N TYR A 282 12.31 4.84 11.22
CA TYR A 282 11.54 6.10 11.17
C TYR A 282 10.38 6.14 12.16
N LEU A 283 10.27 5.14 13.05
CA LEU A 283 9.31 5.09 14.16
C LEU A 283 7.86 5.28 13.70
N PRO A 284 7.29 4.34 12.95
CA PRO A 284 5.91 4.44 12.51
C PRO A 284 4.97 4.57 13.71
N CYS A 285 4.00 5.48 13.65
CA CYS A 285 3.00 5.65 14.69
C CYS A 285 2.02 4.47 14.76
N LYS A 286 1.84 3.76 13.62
CA LYS A 286 1.09 2.50 13.54
C LYS A 286 1.48 1.69 12.32
N LEU A 287 1.14 0.41 12.36
CA LEU A 287 1.12 -0.48 11.21
C LEU A 287 -0.33 -0.70 10.82
N ALA A 288 -0.75 -0.16 9.67
CA ALA A 288 -2.11 -0.30 9.20
C ALA A 288 -2.37 -1.73 8.72
N GLU A 289 -3.34 -2.37 9.35
CA GLU A 289 -3.67 -3.78 9.13
C GLU A 289 -4.56 -3.95 7.89
N LYS A 290 -4.30 -5.02 7.15
CA LYS A 290 -5.07 -5.44 5.98
C LYS A 290 -5.61 -6.83 6.23
N PHE A 291 -6.93 -6.96 6.24
CA PHE A 291 -7.58 -8.25 6.47
C PHE A 291 -8.00 -8.88 5.15
N CYS A 292 -7.78 -10.19 5.04
CA CYS A 292 -8.26 -10.99 3.92
C CYS A 292 -9.33 -11.94 4.43
N PHE A 293 -10.52 -11.87 3.84
CA PHE A 293 -11.65 -12.75 4.12
C PHE A 293 -11.84 -13.69 2.94
N ASP A 294 -11.64 -14.97 3.15
CA ASP A 294 -12.01 -16.04 2.23
C ASP A 294 -13.32 -16.65 2.75
N VAL A 295 -14.44 -16.23 2.14
CA VAL A 295 -15.77 -16.64 2.57
C VAL A 295 -16.08 -18.03 2.01
N LYS A 296 -16.44 -18.96 2.89
CA LYS A 296 -16.73 -20.35 2.54
C LYS A 296 -18.21 -20.53 2.25
N ASN A 297 -18.53 -21.22 1.16
CA ASN A 297 -19.88 -21.65 0.84
C ASN A 297 -20.30 -22.78 1.80
N GLU A 298 -21.60 -22.89 2.09
CA GLU A 298 -22.14 -23.94 2.95
C GLU A 298 -21.90 -25.36 2.40
N LEU A 299 -21.67 -25.46 1.08
CA LEU A 299 -21.47 -26.72 0.36
C LEU A 299 -20.01 -27.15 0.20
N GLU A 300 -19.05 -26.36 0.66
CA GLU A 300 -17.65 -26.83 0.69
C GLU A 300 -17.49 -27.85 1.80
N ASP A 301 -17.48 -29.14 1.44
CA ASP A 301 -17.05 -30.21 2.33
C ASP A 301 -15.61 -29.91 2.76
N LEU A 302 -15.43 -29.61 4.02
CA LEU A 302 -14.09 -29.55 4.62
C LEU A 302 -13.58 -30.98 4.61
N ASP A 303 -12.60 -31.28 3.76
CA ASP A 303 -11.82 -32.50 3.89
C ASP A 303 -11.43 -32.67 5.36
N GLU A 304 -11.63 -33.88 5.91
CA GLU A 304 -11.31 -34.15 7.32
C GLU A 304 -9.84 -33.83 7.58
N ILE A 305 -9.61 -32.69 8.24
CA ILE A 305 -8.25 -32.32 8.65
C ILE A 305 -7.84 -33.25 9.78
N PRO A 306 -6.78 -34.05 9.60
CA PRO A 306 -6.36 -35.02 10.61
C PRO A 306 -5.92 -34.32 11.89
N THR A 307 -6.35 -34.84 13.03
CA THR A 307 -5.85 -34.41 14.33
C THR A 307 -4.45 -35.00 14.56
N LEU A 308 -3.45 -34.13 14.70
CA LEU A 308 -2.08 -34.50 15.01
C LEU A 308 -1.83 -34.39 16.51
N LYS A 309 -1.30 -35.43 17.13
CA LYS A 309 -0.96 -35.45 18.55
C LYS A 309 0.53 -35.67 18.76
N THR A 310 1.11 -34.86 19.62
CA THR A 310 2.45 -35.06 20.17
C THR A 310 2.32 -35.26 21.68
N GLU A 311 3.43 -35.54 22.37
CA GLU A 311 3.42 -35.67 23.82
C GLU A 311 2.91 -34.40 24.57
N ARG A 312 3.01 -33.23 23.94
CA ARG A 312 2.69 -31.92 24.56
C ARG A 312 1.57 -31.14 23.88
N LEU A 313 1.24 -31.45 22.63
CA LEU A 313 0.31 -30.65 21.81
C LEU A 313 -0.66 -31.55 21.05
N THR A 314 -1.88 -31.07 20.93
CA THR A 314 -2.85 -31.58 19.97
C THR A 314 -3.13 -30.47 18.96
N LEU A 315 -2.85 -30.74 17.68
CA LEU A 315 -3.23 -29.86 16.57
C LEU A 315 -4.43 -30.50 15.89
N SER A 316 -5.55 -29.80 15.91
CA SER A 316 -6.79 -30.22 15.24
C SER A 316 -7.28 -29.14 14.32
N ALA A 317 -8.19 -29.49 13.43
CA ALA A 317 -8.91 -28.51 12.63
C ALA A 317 -9.59 -27.49 13.55
N PHE A 318 -9.66 -26.24 13.10
CA PHE A 318 -10.50 -25.23 13.74
C PHE A 318 -11.96 -25.66 13.65
N THR A 319 -12.67 -25.47 14.73
CA THR A 319 -14.11 -25.72 14.84
C THR A 319 -14.83 -24.41 15.12
N ASP A 320 -16.16 -24.41 15.03
CA ASP A 320 -16.96 -23.24 15.39
C ASP A 320 -16.70 -22.74 16.84
N LYS A 321 -16.26 -23.62 17.73
CA LYS A 321 -15.90 -23.27 19.13
C LYS A 321 -14.62 -22.41 19.20
N ASP A 322 -13.76 -22.51 18.21
CA ASP A 322 -12.47 -21.83 18.19
C ASP A 322 -12.57 -20.45 17.51
N ARG A 323 -13.71 -20.18 16.84
CA ARG A 323 -13.94 -18.98 16.04
C ARG A 323 -13.70 -17.69 16.80
N GLU A 324 -14.30 -17.53 17.98
CA GLU A 324 -14.17 -16.30 18.77
C GLU A 324 -12.73 -16.07 19.20
N ALA A 325 -12.05 -17.11 19.66
CA ALA A 325 -10.65 -17.04 20.09
C ALA A 325 -9.73 -16.70 18.91
N TYR A 326 -9.96 -17.29 17.74
CA TYR A 326 -9.19 -17.02 16.53
C TYR A 326 -9.41 -15.59 16.01
N ASN A 327 -10.66 -15.15 15.96
CA ASN A 327 -10.98 -13.79 15.54
C ASN A 327 -10.40 -12.74 16.49
N ALA A 328 -10.50 -12.99 17.82
CA ALA A 328 -9.86 -12.13 18.81
C ALA A 328 -8.35 -12.07 18.62
N LEU A 329 -7.70 -13.19 18.33
CA LEU A 329 -6.27 -13.26 18.05
C LEU A 329 -5.89 -12.46 16.78
N CYS A 330 -6.69 -12.54 15.71
CA CYS A 330 -6.45 -11.80 14.47
C CYS A 330 -6.63 -10.29 14.64
N LEU A 331 -7.50 -9.87 15.57
CA LEU A 331 -7.78 -8.45 15.83
C LEU A 331 -6.93 -7.86 16.97
N ASP A 332 -6.11 -8.67 17.65
CA ASP A 332 -5.27 -8.24 18.78
C ASP A 332 -4.00 -7.51 18.29
N ASP A 333 -3.98 -6.20 18.47
CA ASP A 333 -2.87 -5.32 18.09
C ASP A 333 -1.57 -5.59 18.89
N GLU A 334 -1.64 -6.12 20.10
CA GLU A 334 -0.45 -6.31 20.94
C GLU A 334 0.35 -7.56 20.56
N ARG A 335 -0.31 -8.61 20.12
CA ARG A 335 0.31 -9.87 19.71
C ARG A 335 0.89 -9.86 18.29
N ASN A 336 0.47 -8.90 17.51
CA ASN A 336 0.86 -8.76 16.11
C ASN A 336 1.99 -7.73 15.90
N LYS A 337 2.61 -7.26 16.99
CA LYS A 337 3.77 -6.33 16.95
C LYS A 337 5.12 -7.09 16.75
#